data_c198bba66c370ed705dccb4ebc567e24
#
_entry.id   c198bba66c370ed705dccb4ebc567e24
#
_cell.length_a   1.000
_cell.length_b   1.000
_cell.length_c   1.000
_cell.angle_alpha   90.00
_cell.angle_beta   90.00
_cell.angle_gamma   90.00
#
_symmetry.space_group_name_H-M   'P 1'
#
loop_
_entity.id
_entity.type
_entity.pdbx_description
1 polymer ?
#
loop_
_entity_poly.entity_id
_entity_poly.type
_entity_poly.pdbx_seq_one_letter_code
_entity_poly.pdbx_strand_id
1 'polypeptide(L)'
;MRKATNKNWQRVTAAAAALALCAGVLTGCGASSSTAASSTAASSAAASEVSSEETDEMAAKNVADLIDAIYVQERNENTDAQCEAAKAAWDALTDAQKELVEGEEADPDYFGRDTGDASKDDARNQDNIGDNEILVVSFGTSFNNSRAADIKGIEDAIQAAYPDWSVRRAFTAQIIINHVQARDGEKIDNMQQALDRAVANGVKNLVVQPTHLMHGAEYDEMMEMIDEYKDKFEHVAVAEPLLGEVGADAAVINADKEAVAKAVTAAAVKDAGFDSLEAAAEEKVAFVFMGHGTSHTAKVSYSQMQT
;
A
#
# COMPACT_ATOMS: atom_id res chain seq x y z
N MET A 1 9.41 -33.00 -23.91
CA MET A 1 8.08 -33.43 -23.45
C MET A 1 8.12 -33.81 -21.99
N ARG A 2 7.70 -32.92 -21.08
CA ARG A 2 7.35 -33.25 -19.70
C ARG A 2 6.08 -32.47 -19.38
N LYS A 3 5.02 -33.19 -19.03
CA LYS A 3 3.67 -32.68 -18.75
C LYS A 3 3.67 -31.88 -17.46
N ALA A 4 3.12 -30.69 -17.53
CA ALA A 4 2.75 -29.89 -16.37
C ALA A 4 1.54 -30.53 -15.68
N THR A 5 1.63 -30.78 -14.39
CA THR A 5 0.53 -31.26 -13.56
C THR A 5 -0.25 -30.07 -13.02
N ASN A 6 -1.48 -30.01 -13.44
CA ASN A 6 -2.51 -29.07 -13.01
C ASN A 6 -2.83 -29.29 -11.52
N LYS A 7 -2.59 -28.29 -10.69
CA LYS A 7 -3.01 -28.29 -9.28
C LYS A 7 -4.37 -27.61 -9.19
N ASN A 8 -5.39 -28.39 -8.94
CA ASN A 8 -6.76 -27.95 -8.66
C ASN A 8 -6.78 -27.03 -7.43
N TRP A 9 -7.12 -25.79 -7.63
CA TRP A 9 -7.57 -24.91 -6.55
C TRP A 9 -9.05 -25.21 -6.25
N GLN A 10 -9.27 -25.72 -5.06
CA GLN A 10 -10.62 -25.91 -4.54
C GLN A 10 -11.18 -24.53 -4.14
N ARG A 11 -12.29 -24.17 -4.75
CA ARG A 11 -13.07 -22.99 -4.40
C ARG A 11 -13.66 -23.20 -2.99
N VAL A 12 -13.23 -22.38 -2.05
CA VAL A 12 -13.88 -22.25 -0.75
C VAL A 12 -15.04 -21.25 -0.94
N THR A 13 -16.24 -21.74 -0.88
CA THR A 13 -17.45 -20.91 -0.83
C THR A 13 -17.60 -20.39 0.59
N ALA A 14 -17.39 -19.10 0.78
CA ALA A 14 -17.68 -18.42 2.05
C ALA A 14 -19.20 -18.33 2.24
N ALA A 15 -19.68 -18.95 3.31
CA ALA A 15 -21.07 -18.84 3.76
C ALA A 15 -21.24 -17.50 4.50
N ALA A 16 -22.14 -16.66 3.98
CA ALA A 16 -22.56 -15.44 4.68
C ALA A 16 -23.33 -15.82 5.95
N ALA A 17 -22.73 -15.52 7.12
CA ALA A 17 -23.43 -15.59 8.40
C ALA A 17 -23.99 -14.21 8.75
N ALA A 18 -25.30 -14.06 8.67
CA ALA A 18 -26.01 -12.89 9.13
C ALA A 18 -25.96 -12.80 10.66
N LEU A 19 -25.31 -11.77 11.19
CA LEU A 19 -25.37 -11.43 12.62
C LEU A 19 -26.66 -10.67 12.92
N ALA A 20 -27.58 -11.35 13.58
CA ALA A 20 -28.77 -10.74 14.17
C ALA A 20 -28.40 -10.12 15.53
N LEU A 21 -28.45 -8.81 15.64
CA LEU A 21 -28.36 -8.07 16.90
C LEU A 21 -29.61 -8.34 17.75
N CYS A 22 -29.45 -9.06 18.86
CA CYS A 22 -30.45 -9.14 19.93
C CYS A 22 -30.20 -8.02 20.95
N ALA A 23 -30.98 -6.95 20.85
CA ALA A 23 -31.12 -5.97 21.93
C ALA A 23 -32.08 -6.56 22.97
N GLY A 24 -31.53 -6.99 24.11
CA GLY A 24 -32.32 -7.42 25.28
C GLY A 24 -32.43 -6.31 26.31
N VAL A 25 -33.59 -5.70 26.38
CA VAL A 25 -33.99 -4.80 27.47
C VAL A 25 -34.42 -5.65 28.67
N LEU A 26 -33.73 -5.58 29.80
CA LEU A 26 -34.17 -6.14 31.08
C LEU A 26 -34.56 -5.01 32.05
N THR A 27 -35.87 -4.77 32.12
CA THR A 27 -36.47 -4.12 33.26
C THR A 27 -37.07 -5.19 34.16
N GLY A 28 -36.74 -5.12 35.46
CA GLY A 28 -37.37 -5.98 36.47
C GLY A 28 -36.93 -5.67 37.88
N CYS A 29 -37.62 -4.80 38.57
CA CYS A 29 -37.58 -4.61 40.03
C CYS A 29 -38.17 -5.79 40.78
N GLY A 30 -37.61 -6.14 41.93
CA GLY A 30 -38.23 -7.04 42.90
C GLY A 30 -37.35 -7.29 44.13
N ALA A 31 -37.71 -6.67 45.23
CA ALA A 31 -37.05 -6.79 46.55
C ALA A 31 -37.37 -8.10 47.27
N SER A 32 -36.45 -8.63 48.06
CA SER A 32 -36.57 -8.97 49.51
C SER A 32 -35.59 -10.03 49.98
N SER A 33 -34.77 -9.61 50.89
CA SER A 33 -34.33 -10.17 52.19
C SER A 33 -33.70 -11.55 52.33
N SER A 34 -32.58 -11.46 53.01
CA SER A 34 -32.01 -12.24 54.12
C SER A 34 -30.91 -13.23 53.85
N THR A 35 -29.74 -12.83 54.39
CA THR A 35 -28.73 -13.58 55.11
C THR A 35 -28.32 -14.99 54.68
N ALA A 36 -27.06 -15.10 54.17
CA ALA A 36 -26.03 -15.97 54.79
C ALA A 36 -24.67 -15.68 54.17
N ALA A 37 -23.70 -15.58 55.01
CA ALA A 37 -22.35 -15.12 54.70
C ALA A 37 -21.45 -16.16 54.09
N SER A 38 -20.41 -15.67 53.41
CA SER A 38 -19.05 -16.18 53.32
C SER A 38 -18.78 -17.44 52.47
N SER A 39 -18.04 -17.20 51.43
CA SER A 39 -16.99 -17.99 50.80
C SER A 39 -17.07 -18.17 49.25
N THR A 40 -17.51 -17.15 48.50
CA THR A 40 -17.55 -17.24 47.04
C THR A 40 -16.89 -16.05 46.30
N ALA A 41 -16.18 -15.18 47.01
CA ALA A 41 -15.59 -14.00 46.39
C ALA A 41 -14.30 -14.29 45.56
N ALA A 42 -13.57 -15.38 45.86
CA ALA A 42 -12.34 -15.70 45.17
C ALA A 42 -12.56 -16.49 43.84
N SER A 43 -13.65 -17.25 43.72
CA SER A 43 -13.96 -18.04 42.52
C SER A 43 -14.64 -17.24 41.44
N SER A 44 -15.40 -16.18 41.80
CA SER A 44 -16.06 -15.34 40.80
C SER A 44 -15.12 -14.28 40.16
N ALA A 45 -14.09 -13.84 40.89
CA ALA A 45 -13.07 -12.95 40.34
C ALA A 45 -12.18 -13.69 39.32
N ALA A 46 -11.71 -14.92 39.64
CA ALA A 46 -10.90 -15.71 38.72
C ALA A 46 -11.69 -16.16 37.46
N ALA A 47 -12.97 -16.51 37.61
CA ALA A 47 -13.83 -16.89 36.49
C ALA A 47 -14.21 -15.64 35.60
N SER A 48 -14.26 -14.46 36.21
CA SER A 48 -14.50 -13.19 35.46
C SER A 48 -13.24 -12.72 34.76
N GLU A 49 -12.06 -12.92 35.34
CA GLU A 49 -10.78 -12.59 34.67
C GLU A 49 -10.48 -13.55 33.51
N VAL A 50 -10.70 -14.85 33.66
CA VAL A 50 -10.55 -15.85 32.60
C VAL A 50 -11.55 -15.57 31.45
N SER A 51 -12.79 -15.15 31.74
CA SER A 51 -13.77 -14.80 30.72
C SER A 51 -13.49 -13.45 30.04
N SER A 52 -12.75 -12.53 30.68
CA SER A 52 -12.35 -11.27 30.06
C SER A 52 -11.14 -11.45 29.15
N GLU A 53 -10.14 -12.22 29.53
CA GLU A 53 -8.99 -12.55 28.69
C GLU A 53 -9.41 -13.33 27.43
N GLU A 54 -10.27 -14.35 27.54
CA GLU A 54 -10.83 -15.06 26.38
C GLU A 54 -11.63 -14.13 25.45
N THR A 55 -12.33 -13.12 25.99
CA THR A 55 -13.05 -12.13 25.17
C THR A 55 -12.11 -11.15 24.51
N ASP A 56 -11.01 -10.76 25.13
CA ASP A 56 -10.02 -9.84 24.57
C ASP A 56 -9.22 -10.51 23.46
N GLU A 57 -8.77 -11.76 23.65
CA GLU A 57 -8.13 -12.57 22.61
C GLU A 57 -9.06 -12.81 21.40
N MET A 58 -10.35 -13.05 21.65
CA MET A 58 -11.32 -13.25 20.58
C MET A 58 -11.58 -11.94 19.81
N ALA A 59 -11.64 -10.80 20.48
CA ALA A 59 -11.79 -9.50 19.84
C ALA A 59 -10.56 -9.17 18.97
N ALA A 60 -9.36 -9.37 19.49
CA ALA A 60 -8.11 -9.17 18.77
C ALA A 60 -7.99 -10.10 17.55
N LYS A 61 -8.32 -11.39 17.72
CA LYS A 61 -8.32 -12.34 16.61
C LYS A 61 -9.31 -11.97 15.50
N ASN A 62 -10.49 -11.48 15.85
CA ASN A 62 -11.47 -11.05 14.85
C ASN A 62 -10.94 -9.88 14.02
N VAL A 63 -10.20 -8.96 14.64
CA VAL A 63 -9.55 -7.86 13.92
C VAL A 63 -8.40 -8.38 13.05
N ALA A 64 -7.58 -9.31 13.55
CA ALA A 64 -6.53 -9.93 12.75
C ALA A 64 -7.10 -10.61 11.50
N ASP A 65 -8.18 -11.39 11.63
CA ASP A 65 -8.85 -12.03 10.49
C ASP A 65 -9.38 -11.00 9.45
N LEU A 66 -9.83 -9.83 9.89
CA LEU A 66 -10.27 -8.75 9.00
C LEU A 66 -9.09 -8.07 8.28
N ILE A 67 -7.97 -7.88 8.97
CA ILE A 67 -6.73 -7.33 8.38
C ILE A 67 -6.16 -8.33 7.37
N ASP A 68 -6.04 -9.60 7.71
CA ASP A 68 -5.56 -10.64 6.80
C ASP A 68 -6.43 -10.72 5.52
N ALA A 69 -7.75 -10.51 5.65
CA ALA A 69 -8.67 -10.50 4.51
C ALA A 69 -8.46 -9.35 3.53
N ILE A 70 -7.90 -8.22 3.96
CA ILE A 70 -7.58 -7.07 3.10
C ILE A 70 -6.12 -7.05 2.64
N TYR A 71 -5.28 -7.94 3.13
CA TYR A 71 -3.89 -8.07 2.71
C TYR A 71 -3.80 -8.90 1.42
N VAL A 72 -4.39 -8.37 0.36
CA VAL A 72 -4.52 -9.05 -0.94
C VAL A 72 -4.22 -8.09 -2.09
N GLN A 73 -3.72 -8.64 -3.22
CA GLN A 73 -3.38 -7.85 -4.41
C GLN A 73 -4.59 -7.66 -5.36
N GLU A 74 -5.74 -8.22 -5.03
CA GLU A 74 -6.92 -8.11 -5.87
C GLU A 74 -7.96 -7.16 -5.24
N ARG A 75 -8.60 -6.35 -6.09
CA ARG A 75 -9.75 -5.53 -5.72
C ARG A 75 -11.03 -6.14 -6.28
N ASN A 76 -12.06 -6.16 -5.46
CA ASN A 76 -13.41 -6.59 -5.84
C ASN A 76 -14.47 -5.63 -5.26
N GLU A 77 -15.74 -5.92 -5.52
CA GLU A 77 -16.87 -5.11 -5.07
C GLU A 77 -17.01 -4.97 -3.54
N ASN A 78 -16.39 -5.85 -2.78
CA ASN A 78 -16.47 -5.86 -1.31
C ASN A 78 -15.26 -5.15 -0.65
N THR A 79 -14.21 -4.83 -1.40
CA THR A 79 -12.94 -4.32 -0.85
C THR A 79 -13.14 -3.06 0.00
N ASP A 80 -13.95 -2.10 -0.45
CA ASP A 80 -14.21 -0.89 0.31
C ASP A 80 -14.87 -1.19 1.66
N ALA A 81 -15.90 -2.05 1.64
CA ALA A 81 -16.59 -2.44 2.86
C ALA A 81 -15.69 -3.25 3.81
N GLN A 82 -14.79 -4.08 3.27
CA GLN A 82 -13.81 -4.83 4.05
C GLN A 82 -12.79 -3.90 4.73
N CYS A 83 -12.27 -2.91 4.02
CA CYS A 83 -11.37 -1.90 4.61
C CYS A 83 -12.06 -1.08 5.71
N GLU A 84 -13.31 -0.64 5.48
CA GLU A 84 -14.10 0.08 6.47
C GLU A 84 -14.39 -0.79 7.70
N ALA A 85 -14.67 -2.08 7.52
CA ALA A 85 -14.90 -3.03 8.61
C ALA A 85 -13.64 -3.29 9.44
N ALA A 86 -12.48 -3.48 8.79
CA ALA A 86 -11.20 -3.66 9.47
C ALA A 86 -10.87 -2.42 10.32
N LYS A 87 -11.02 -1.22 9.75
CA LYS A 87 -10.81 0.03 10.48
C LYS A 87 -11.74 0.15 11.69
N ALA A 88 -13.04 -0.04 11.50
CA ALA A 88 -14.03 0.09 12.57
C ALA A 88 -13.77 -0.92 13.69
N ALA A 89 -13.38 -2.14 13.35
CA ALA A 89 -13.05 -3.17 14.33
C ALA A 89 -11.77 -2.85 15.11
N TRP A 90 -10.72 -2.35 14.44
CA TRP A 90 -9.50 -1.90 15.09
C TRP A 90 -9.75 -0.70 16.02
N ASP A 91 -10.50 0.29 15.56
CA ASP A 91 -10.81 1.49 16.33
C ASP A 91 -11.65 1.19 17.60
N ALA A 92 -12.39 0.09 17.58
CA ALA A 92 -13.18 -0.39 18.71
C ALA A 92 -12.36 -1.12 19.78
N LEU A 93 -11.13 -1.57 19.48
CA LEU A 93 -10.26 -2.23 20.44
C LEU A 93 -9.68 -1.24 21.44
N THR A 94 -9.52 -1.69 22.68
CA THR A 94 -8.67 -1.04 23.69
C THR A 94 -7.20 -1.19 23.30
N ASP A 95 -6.31 -0.36 23.88
CA ASP A 95 -4.87 -0.45 23.64
C ASP A 95 -4.33 -1.83 24.04
N ALA A 96 -4.82 -2.43 25.13
CA ALA A 96 -4.42 -3.77 25.54
C ALA A 96 -4.85 -4.87 24.57
N GLN A 97 -6.03 -4.73 23.93
CA GLN A 97 -6.51 -5.67 22.92
C GLN A 97 -5.73 -5.53 21.60
N LYS A 98 -5.31 -4.30 21.25
CA LYS A 98 -4.48 -4.06 20.05
C LYS A 98 -3.14 -4.77 20.12
N GLU A 99 -2.53 -4.84 21.31
CA GLU A 99 -1.29 -5.60 21.55
C GLU A 99 -1.44 -7.13 21.38
N LEU A 100 -2.68 -7.63 21.36
CA LEU A 100 -2.99 -9.05 21.15
C LEU A 100 -3.31 -9.38 19.67
N VAL A 101 -3.33 -8.39 18.79
CA VAL A 101 -3.66 -8.62 17.37
C VAL A 101 -2.50 -9.35 16.71
N GLU A 102 -2.73 -10.60 16.35
CA GLU A 102 -1.75 -11.47 15.68
C GLU A 102 -2.48 -12.36 14.67
N GLY A 103 -2.09 -12.25 13.40
CA GLY A 103 -2.62 -12.98 12.27
C GLY A 103 -1.51 -13.47 11.35
N GLU A 104 -1.83 -13.82 10.12
CA GLU A 104 -0.85 -14.20 9.11
C GLU A 104 -0.04 -12.97 8.66
N GLU A 105 -0.71 -11.85 8.44
CA GLU A 105 -0.14 -10.56 8.03
C GLU A 105 -0.47 -9.44 9.03
N ALA A 106 -1.45 -9.65 9.89
CA ALA A 106 -1.83 -8.71 10.94
C ALA A 106 -0.87 -8.79 12.13
N ASP A 107 -0.42 -7.64 12.60
CA ASP A 107 0.38 -7.50 13.82
C ASP A 107 -0.07 -6.26 14.62
N PRO A 108 0.37 -6.09 15.89
CA PRO A 108 -0.02 -4.93 16.70
C PRO A 108 0.33 -3.57 16.08
N ASP A 109 1.33 -3.55 15.22
CA ASP A 109 1.80 -2.34 14.56
C ASP A 109 1.15 -2.09 13.19
N TYR A 110 0.25 -2.96 12.72
CA TYR A 110 -0.29 -2.88 11.36
C TYR A 110 -0.82 -1.48 11.01
N PHE A 111 -1.63 -0.87 11.88
CA PHE A 111 -2.10 0.51 11.69
C PHE A 111 -1.22 1.55 12.40
N GLY A 112 -0.37 1.16 13.35
CA GLY A 112 0.44 2.07 14.16
C GLY A 112 1.88 2.27 13.69
N ARG A 113 2.47 1.30 12.98
CA ARG A 113 3.86 1.34 12.51
C ARG A 113 4.10 2.44 11.48
N ASP A 114 3.11 2.70 10.66
CA ASP A 114 3.17 3.74 9.65
C ASP A 114 2.77 5.07 10.25
N THR A 115 3.74 5.75 10.76
CA THR A 115 3.57 7.05 11.37
C THR A 115 3.79 8.16 10.35
N GLY A 116 3.09 9.22 10.51
CA GLY A 116 3.16 10.40 9.67
C GLY A 116 1.81 11.09 9.63
N ASP A 117 1.78 12.19 8.93
CA ASP A 117 0.61 13.04 8.84
C ASP A 117 -0.08 12.82 7.49
N ALA A 118 -1.14 12.02 7.48
CA ALA A 118 -1.91 11.72 6.27
C ALA A 118 -2.46 12.98 5.59
N SER A 119 -2.70 14.07 6.35
CA SER A 119 -3.22 15.32 5.80
C SER A 119 -2.25 16.09 4.89
N LYS A 120 -0.98 15.67 4.83
CA LYS A 120 0.03 16.27 3.94
C LYS A 120 0.01 15.72 2.52
N ASP A 121 -0.81 14.72 2.29
CA ASP A 121 -1.00 14.09 0.98
C ASP A 121 -2.48 14.04 0.62
N ASP A 122 -2.79 13.69 -0.61
CA ASP A 122 -4.15 13.44 -1.10
C ASP A 122 -4.12 12.30 -2.13
N ALA A 123 -5.28 11.73 -2.43
CA ALA A 123 -5.37 10.60 -3.35
C ALA A 123 -5.08 10.95 -4.82
N ARG A 124 -5.03 12.21 -5.18
CA ARG A 124 -4.86 12.72 -6.56
C ARG A 124 -5.72 11.99 -7.60
N ASN A 125 -6.98 11.77 -7.24
CA ASN A 125 -7.97 11.10 -8.07
C ASN A 125 -9.16 12.00 -8.43
N GLN A 126 -8.89 13.29 -8.64
CA GLN A 126 -9.88 14.31 -8.95
C GLN A 126 -10.59 14.05 -10.28
N ASP A 127 -11.84 14.49 -10.33
CA ASP A 127 -12.67 14.49 -11.53
C ASP A 127 -12.68 15.87 -12.23
N ASN A 128 -13.22 15.93 -13.45
CA ASN A 128 -13.36 17.15 -14.25
C ASN A 128 -12.05 17.86 -14.57
N ILE A 129 -11.04 17.10 -14.95
CA ILE A 129 -9.65 17.55 -15.12
C ILE A 129 -9.33 18.11 -16.52
N GLY A 130 -10.26 18.05 -17.47
CA GLY A 130 -10.04 18.50 -18.85
C GLY A 130 -9.45 17.42 -19.76
N ASP A 131 -8.92 17.85 -20.92
CA ASP A 131 -8.54 16.96 -22.01
C ASP A 131 -7.17 16.28 -21.82
N ASN A 132 -6.30 16.83 -20.97
CA ASN A 132 -4.89 16.42 -20.85
C ASN A 132 -4.58 15.91 -19.44
N GLU A 133 -4.07 14.71 -19.35
CA GLU A 133 -3.70 14.06 -18.08
C GLU A 133 -2.31 13.47 -18.14
N ILE A 134 -1.54 13.68 -17.04
CA ILE A 134 -0.37 12.88 -16.71
C ILE A 134 -0.76 11.98 -15.55
N LEU A 135 -0.82 10.67 -15.79
CA LEU A 135 -1.06 9.66 -14.77
C LEU A 135 0.29 9.16 -14.23
N VAL A 136 0.62 9.53 -12.99
CA VAL A 136 1.82 9.05 -12.33
C VAL A 136 1.51 7.71 -11.68
N VAL A 137 2.25 6.68 -12.08
CA VAL A 137 2.03 5.30 -11.64
C VAL A 137 3.19 4.86 -10.76
N SER A 138 2.88 4.55 -9.50
CA SER A 138 3.84 4.10 -8.49
C SER A 138 3.43 2.74 -7.91
N PHE A 139 4.40 1.97 -7.41
CA PHE A 139 4.07 0.82 -6.56
C PHE A 139 3.21 1.26 -5.37
N GLY A 140 3.57 2.38 -4.78
CA GLY A 140 2.93 2.94 -3.62
C GLY A 140 3.71 2.71 -2.33
N THR A 141 3.28 3.39 -1.30
CA THR A 141 3.74 3.17 0.08
C THR A 141 2.63 3.49 1.06
N SER A 142 2.51 2.69 2.10
CA SER A 142 1.61 2.98 3.22
C SER A 142 2.19 4.02 4.17
N PHE A 143 3.50 4.28 4.15
CA PHE A 143 4.15 5.27 5.00
C PHE A 143 3.79 6.71 4.60
N ASN A 144 3.00 7.39 5.43
CA ASN A 144 2.49 8.73 5.15
C ASN A 144 3.60 9.75 4.88
N ASN A 145 4.68 9.72 5.66
CA ASN A 145 5.80 10.65 5.46
C ASN A 145 6.52 10.39 4.12
N SER A 146 6.77 9.13 3.76
CA SER A 146 7.39 8.78 2.48
C SER A 146 6.45 9.10 1.31
N ARG A 147 5.15 8.84 1.47
CA ARG A 147 4.18 9.17 0.42
C ARG A 147 4.16 10.68 0.15
N ALA A 148 4.13 11.49 1.20
CA ALA A 148 4.13 12.95 1.08
C ALA A 148 5.47 13.53 0.59
N ALA A 149 6.62 12.96 1.03
CA ALA A 149 7.93 13.48 0.67
C ALA A 149 8.41 13.01 -0.71
N ASP A 150 8.23 11.72 -0.99
CA ASP A 150 8.82 11.09 -2.17
C ASP A 150 7.83 11.06 -3.35
N ILE A 151 6.69 10.35 -3.20
CA ILE A 151 5.73 10.18 -4.29
C ILE A 151 5.09 11.52 -4.67
N LYS A 152 4.50 12.21 -3.69
CA LYS A 152 3.91 13.54 -3.90
C LYS A 152 4.96 14.55 -4.39
N GLY A 153 6.19 14.46 -3.90
CA GLY A 153 7.29 15.32 -4.36
C GLY A 153 7.57 15.17 -5.85
N ILE A 154 7.55 13.95 -6.40
CA ILE A 154 7.66 13.68 -7.84
C ILE A 154 6.46 14.25 -8.58
N GLU A 155 5.25 13.98 -8.11
CA GLU A 155 4.00 14.46 -8.73
C GLU A 155 3.91 15.98 -8.74
N ASP A 156 4.31 16.64 -7.66
CA ASP A 156 4.36 18.11 -7.57
C ASP A 156 5.39 18.72 -8.54
N ALA A 157 6.53 18.07 -8.71
CA ALA A 157 7.54 18.49 -9.67
C ALA A 157 7.04 18.36 -11.12
N ILE A 158 6.32 17.29 -11.43
CA ILE A 158 5.69 17.08 -12.74
C ILE A 158 4.60 18.13 -12.95
N GLN A 159 3.72 18.35 -11.96
CA GLN A 159 2.67 19.36 -12.05
C GLN A 159 3.24 20.78 -12.27
N ALA A 160 4.35 21.10 -11.61
CA ALA A 160 5.03 22.38 -11.80
C ALA A 160 5.65 22.54 -13.20
N ALA A 161 6.15 21.44 -13.77
CA ALA A 161 6.72 21.44 -15.13
C ALA A 161 5.64 21.49 -16.22
N TYR A 162 4.46 20.94 -15.95
CA TYR A 162 3.35 20.85 -16.89
C TYR A 162 2.06 21.45 -16.31
N PRO A 163 2.00 22.77 -16.07
CA PRO A 163 0.89 23.40 -15.36
C PRO A 163 -0.46 23.31 -16.07
N ASP A 164 -0.46 23.10 -17.39
CA ASP A 164 -1.65 22.97 -18.24
C ASP A 164 -2.18 21.53 -18.32
N TRP A 165 -1.51 20.58 -17.65
CA TRP A 165 -1.90 19.19 -17.56
C TRP A 165 -2.36 18.87 -16.16
N SER A 166 -3.34 18.01 -16.01
CA SER A 166 -3.74 17.49 -14.71
C SER A 166 -2.85 16.31 -14.33
N VAL A 167 -2.25 16.35 -13.15
CA VAL A 167 -1.44 15.25 -12.64
C VAL A 167 -2.28 14.44 -11.65
N ARG A 168 -2.52 13.17 -11.98
CA ARG A 168 -3.23 12.20 -11.12
C ARG A 168 -2.32 11.04 -10.76
N ARG A 169 -2.76 10.27 -9.77
CA ARG A 169 -2.01 9.15 -9.19
C ARG A 169 -2.71 7.83 -9.46
N ALA A 170 -1.92 6.77 -9.67
CA ALA A 170 -2.33 5.39 -9.48
C ALA A 170 -1.27 4.60 -8.72
N PHE A 171 -1.71 3.66 -7.88
CA PHE A 171 -0.82 2.67 -7.29
C PHE A 171 -1.02 1.30 -7.93
N THR A 172 0.07 0.52 -8.04
CA THR A 172 0.01 -0.86 -8.54
C THR A 172 -0.19 -1.88 -7.42
N ALA A 173 0.27 -1.59 -6.20
CA ALA A 173 0.14 -2.50 -5.07
C ALA A 173 -1.22 -2.35 -4.37
N GLN A 174 -2.15 -3.25 -4.65
CA GLN A 174 -3.48 -3.23 -4.02
C GLN A 174 -3.42 -3.40 -2.50
N ILE A 175 -2.48 -4.18 -1.98
CA ILE A 175 -2.23 -4.30 -0.53
C ILE A 175 -1.99 -2.93 0.10
N ILE A 176 -1.15 -2.10 -0.51
CA ILE A 176 -0.85 -0.74 -0.03
C ILE A 176 -2.10 0.14 -0.07
N ILE A 177 -2.87 0.07 -1.15
CA ILE A 177 -4.13 0.82 -1.28
C ILE A 177 -5.10 0.43 -0.16
N ASN A 178 -5.28 -0.87 0.06
CA ASN A 178 -6.17 -1.37 1.11
C ASN A 178 -5.71 -0.94 2.51
N HIS A 179 -4.41 -0.99 2.78
CA HIS A 179 -3.83 -0.53 4.06
C HIS A 179 -4.12 0.96 4.30
N VAL A 180 -3.80 1.82 3.31
CA VAL A 180 -4.05 3.26 3.41
C VAL A 180 -5.55 3.54 3.60
N GLN A 181 -6.40 2.87 2.83
CA GLN A 181 -7.84 3.03 2.94
C GLN A 181 -8.36 2.59 4.31
N ALA A 182 -7.92 1.44 4.82
CA ALA A 182 -8.35 0.92 6.11
C ALA A 182 -7.84 1.77 7.29
N ARG A 183 -6.63 2.31 7.22
CA ARG A 183 -6.06 3.14 8.29
C ARG A 183 -6.56 4.59 8.24
N ASP A 184 -6.42 5.24 7.07
CA ASP A 184 -6.61 6.68 6.92
C ASP A 184 -7.97 7.04 6.29
N GLY A 185 -8.69 6.07 5.72
CA GLY A 185 -9.93 6.29 4.96
C GLY A 185 -9.70 6.90 3.58
N GLU A 186 -8.46 7.04 3.14
CA GLU A 186 -8.10 7.63 1.86
C GLU A 186 -8.17 6.59 0.75
N LYS A 187 -8.92 6.88 -0.32
CA LYS A 187 -9.13 5.97 -1.46
C LYS A 187 -8.22 6.37 -2.61
N ILE A 188 -7.06 5.74 -2.68
CA ILE A 188 -6.13 5.89 -3.81
C ILE A 188 -6.59 4.96 -4.93
N ASP A 189 -6.61 5.45 -6.18
CA ASP A 189 -6.97 4.64 -7.34
C ASP A 189 -5.87 3.60 -7.63
N ASN A 190 -6.26 2.36 -7.93
CA ASN A 190 -5.37 1.45 -8.62
C ASN A 190 -5.37 1.75 -10.14
N MET A 191 -4.54 1.03 -10.90
CA MET A 191 -4.42 1.27 -12.35
C MET A 191 -5.76 1.20 -13.08
N GLN A 192 -6.58 0.18 -12.81
CA GLN A 192 -7.89 0.02 -13.42
C GLN A 192 -8.81 1.21 -13.11
N GLN A 193 -8.90 1.59 -11.84
CA GLN A 193 -9.72 2.71 -11.39
C GLN A 193 -9.26 4.05 -11.99
N ALA A 194 -7.93 4.26 -12.07
CA ALA A 194 -7.37 5.48 -12.63
C ALA A 194 -7.66 5.61 -14.13
N LEU A 195 -7.54 4.52 -14.89
CA LEU A 195 -7.84 4.48 -16.31
C LEU A 195 -9.34 4.65 -16.58
N ASP A 196 -10.20 3.96 -15.81
CA ASP A 196 -11.66 4.13 -15.88
C ASP A 196 -12.06 5.57 -15.60
N ARG A 197 -11.44 6.20 -14.59
CA ARG A 197 -11.68 7.61 -14.24
C ARG A 197 -11.19 8.55 -15.35
N ALA A 198 -10.04 8.29 -15.98
CA ALA A 198 -9.56 9.07 -17.11
C ALA A 198 -10.56 9.05 -18.27
N VAL A 199 -11.11 7.87 -18.60
CA VAL A 199 -12.16 7.71 -19.60
C VAL A 199 -13.43 8.46 -19.19
N ALA A 200 -13.87 8.33 -17.93
CA ALA A 200 -15.05 9.02 -17.42
C ALA A 200 -14.88 10.56 -17.42
N ASN A 201 -13.68 11.07 -17.17
CA ASN A 201 -13.33 12.48 -17.26
C ASN A 201 -13.29 13.01 -18.70
N GLY A 202 -13.33 12.14 -19.70
CA GLY A 202 -13.24 12.53 -21.12
C GLY A 202 -11.84 12.97 -21.54
N VAL A 203 -10.81 12.46 -20.87
CA VAL A 203 -9.40 12.70 -21.24
C VAL A 203 -9.16 12.27 -22.67
N LYS A 204 -8.49 13.11 -23.45
CA LYS A 204 -8.10 12.83 -24.84
C LYS A 204 -6.63 12.47 -24.97
N ASN A 205 -5.80 13.17 -24.20
CA ASN A 205 -4.35 12.99 -24.22
C ASN A 205 -3.90 12.45 -22.86
N LEU A 206 -3.51 11.19 -22.82
CA LEU A 206 -3.01 10.53 -21.63
C LEU A 206 -1.51 10.30 -21.75
N VAL A 207 -0.75 10.80 -20.80
CA VAL A 207 0.66 10.45 -20.60
C VAL A 207 0.76 9.63 -19.32
N VAL A 208 1.33 8.45 -19.39
CA VAL A 208 1.60 7.61 -18.21
C VAL A 208 3.07 7.75 -17.84
N GLN A 209 3.32 8.20 -16.61
CA GLN A 209 4.66 8.34 -16.04
C GLN A 209 4.87 7.31 -14.93
N PRO A 210 5.54 6.19 -15.20
CA PRO A 210 5.90 5.26 -14.14
C PRO A 210 6.99 5.83 -13.25
N THR A 211 6.92 5.55 -11.95
CA THR A 211 8.01 5.80 -11.01
C THR A 211 8.81 4.53 -10.72
N HIS A 212 8.53 3.46 -11.44
CA HIS A 212 9.24 2.21 -11.34
C HIS A 212 10.73 2.38 -11.64
N LEU A 213 11.57 1.60 -10.96
CA LEU A 213 13.02 1.69 -11.14
C LEU A 213 13.45 1.24 -12.55
N MET A 214 12.84 0.17 -13.07
CA MET A 214 13.25 -0.50 -14.31
C MET A 214 12.08 -1.17 -15.00
N HIS A 215 12.28 -1.70 -16.20
CA HIS A 215 11.34 -2.57 -16.92
C HIS A 215 11.19 -3.93 -16.23
N GLY A 216 10.55 -3.95 -15.06
CA GLY A 216 10.25 -5.16 -14.29
C GLY A 216 8.85 -5.70 -14.56
N ALA A 217 8.45 -6.73 -13.80
CA ALA A 217 7.14 -7.37 -13.96
C ALA A 217 5.97 -6.37 -13.81
N GLU A 218 6.05 -5.48 -12.84
CA GLU A 218 5.00 -4.46 -12.61
C GLU A 218 4.91 -3.44 -13.74
N TYR A 219 6.04 -3.11 -14.39
CA TYR A 219 6.02 -2.26 -15.58
C TYR A 219 5.36 -2.99 -16.75
N ASP A 220 5.66 -4.28 -16.92
CA ASP A 220 5.06 -5.09 -17.98
C ASP A 220 3.53 -5.23 -17.77
N GLU A 221 3.07 -5.49 -16.55
CA GLU A 221 1.65 -5.55 -16.19
C GLU A 221 0.94 -4.20 -16.42
N MET A 222 1.60 -3.08 -16.07
CA MET A 222 1.10 -1.74 -16.38
C MET A 222 0.94 -1.54 -17.88
N MET A 223 1.91 -1.95 -18.69
CA MET A 223 1.87 -1.84 -20.15
C MET A 223 0.74 -2.67 -20.76
N GLU A 224 0.53 -3.91 -20.29
CA GLU A 224 -0.58 -4.75 -20.71
C GLU A 224 -1.93 -4.08 -20.44
N MET A 225 -2.11 -3.50 -19.25
CA MET A 225 -3.34 -2.80 -18.89
C MET A 225 -3.57 -1.53 -19.73
N ILE A 226 -2.52 -0.75 -20.00
CA ILE A 226 -2.61 0.42 -20.88
C ILE A 226 -3.02 0.03 -22.29
N ASP A 227 -2.50 -1.11 -22.79
CA ASP A 227 -2.85 -1.61 -24.12
C ASP A 227 -4.36 -1.91 -24.28
N GLU A 228 -5.04 -2.32 -23.22
CA GLU A 228 -6.49 -2.53 -23.21
C GLU A 228 -7.28 -1.21 -23.30
N TYR A 229 -6.68 -0.10 -22.88
CA TYR A 229 -7.33 1.22 -22.83
C TYR A 229 -6.91 2.18 -23.92
N LYS A 230 -5.85 1.92 -24.67
CA LYS A 230 -5.27 2.87 -25.65
C LYS A 230 -6.28 3.42 -26.66
N ASP A 231 -7.23 2.59 -27.08
CA ASP A 231 -8.26 2.99 -28.06
C ASP A 231 -9.38 3.87 -27.44
N LYS A 232 -9.34 4.13 -26.14
CA LYS A 232 -10.28 5.03 -25.43
C LYS A 232 -9.84 6.47 -25.47
N PHE A 233 -8.60 6.76 -25.85
CA PHE A 233 -7.99 8.08 -25.88
C PHE A 233 -7.61 8.46 -27.31
N GLU A 234 -7.50 9.77 -27.59
CA GLU A 234 -6.98 10.24 -28.90
C GLU A 234 -5.47 10.00 -28.99
N HIS A 235 -4.76 10.21 -27.87
CA HIS A 235 -3.32 10.01 -27.77
C HIS A 235 -2.96 9.38 -26.42
N VAL A 236 -2.13 8.35 -26.48
CA VAL A 236 -1.51 7.72 -25.29
C VAL A 236 -0.01 7.68 -25.49
N ALA A 237 0.73 8.12 -24.50
CA ALA A 237 2.18 7.96 -24.42
C ALA A 237 2.58 7.41 -23.05
N VAL A 238 3.57 6.53 -23.01
CA VAL A 238 4.12 5.97 -21.78
C VAL A 238 5.60 6.36 -21.71
N ALA A 239 6.00 6.93 -20.59
CA ALA A 239 7.39 7.27 -20.35
C ALA A 239 8.19 6.03 -19.91
N GLU A 240 9.49 6.08 -20.11
CA GLU A 240 10.42 5.07 -19.59
C GLU A 240 10.45 5.09 -18.06
N PRO A 241 10.74 3.94 -17.43
CA PRO A 241 11.03 3.89 -16.00
C PRO A 241 12.34 4.63 -15.68
N LEU A 242 12.65 4.80 -14.39
CA LEU A 242 13.75 5.66 -13.93
C LEU A 242 15.13 5.32 -14.55
N LEU A 243 15.44 4.03 -14.77
CA LEU A 243 16.69 3.58 -15.38
C LEU A 243 16.63 3.48 -16.91
N GLY A 244 15.50 3.87 -17.53
CA GLY A 244 15.31 3.79 -18.97
C GLY A 244 15.39 2.36 -19.51
N GLU A 245 15.70 2.21 -20.80
CA GLU A 245 15.82 0.92 -21.45
C GLU A 245 16.84 0.00 -20.76
N VAL A 246 16.53 -1.30 -20.71
CA VAL A 246 17.38 -2.31 -20.05
C VAL A 246 18.72 -2.47 -20.77
N GLY A 247 18.74 -2.36 -22.11
CA GLY A 247 19.92 -2.64 -22.91
C GLY A 247 20.19 -4.14 -23.09
N ALA A 248 21.14 -4.49 -23.94
CA ALA A 248 21.42 -5.88 -24.33
C ALA A 248 22.21 -6.65 -23.27
N ASP A 249 23.09 -6.00 -22.55
CA ASP A 249 23.97 -6.60 -21.54
C ASP A 249 24.44 -5.57 -20.49
N ALA A 250 25.22 -6.02 -19.53
CA ALA A 250 25.71 -5.20 -18.41
C ALA A 250 26.65 -4.02 -18.82
N ALA A 251 27.16 -4.01 -20.04
CA ALA A 251 28.05 -2.95 -20.54
C ALA A 251 27.29 -1.83 -21.25
N VAL A 252 26.01 -2.00 -21.53
CA VAL A 252 25.18 -0.99 -22.20
C VAL A 252 24.60 -0.04 -21.17
N ILE A 253 25.22 1.12 -21.00
CA ILE A 253 24.80 2.17 -20.05
C ILE A 253 24.19 3.30 -20.85
N ASN A 254 22.96 3.69 -20.47
CA ASN A 254 22.26 4.83 -21.05
C ASN A 254 22.39 6.09 -20.18
N ALA A 255 21.94 7.23 -20.72
CA ALA A 255 22.02 8.52 -20.03
C ALA A 255 21.18 8.56 -18.73
N ASP A 256 20.09 7.78 -18.65
CA ASP A 256 19.22 7.73 -17.48
C ASP A 256 19.94 7.07 -16.30
N LYS A 257 20.63 5.94 -16.54
CA LYS A 257 21.44 5.28 -15.53
C LYS A 257 22.57 6.17 -15.01
N GLU A 258 23.25 6.89 -15.91
CA GLU A 258 24.29 7.85 -15.52
C GLU A 258 23.71 8.99 -14.66
N ALA A 259 22.56 9.52 -15.04
CA ALA A 259 21.88 10.58 -14.30
C ALA A 259 21.44 10.10 -12.90
N VAL A 260 20.88 8.91 -12.81
CA VAL A 260 20.48 8.31 -11.53
C VAL A 260 21.69 8.04 -10.65
N ALA A 261 22.78 7.46 -11.20
CA ALA A 261 24.00 7.20 -10.43
C ALA A 261 24.56 8.50 -9.84
N LYS A 262 24.60 9.57 -10.62
CA LYS A 262 25.02 10.90 -10.13
C LYS A 262 24.12 11.44 -9.04
N ALA A 263 22.79 11.36 -9.24
CA ALA A 263 21.82 11.91 -8.30
C ALA A 263 21.87 11.18 -6.95
N VAL A 264 21.84 9.85 -6.94
CA VAL A 264 21.88 9.07 -5.69
C VAL A 264 23.22 9.21 -4.97
N THR A 265 24.33 9.28 -5.71
CA THR A 265 25.65 9.52 -5.13
C THR A 265 25.74 10.91 -4.49
N ALA A 266 25.26 11.94 -5.18
CA ALA A 266 25.26 13.31 -4.64
C ALA A 266 24.37 13.42 -3.40
N ALA A 267 23.22 12.79 -3.39
CA ALA A 267 22.33 12.74 -2.23
C ALA A 267 23.00 12.05 -1.04
N ALA A 268 23.57 10.86 -1.24
CA ALA A 268 24.24 10.11 -0.19
C ALA A 268 25.43 10.87 0.43
N VAL A 269 26.24 11.52 -0.40
CA VAL A 269 27.37 12.35 0.03
C VAL A 269 26.89 13.51 0.91
N LYS A 270 25.86 14.21 0.45
CA LYS A 270 25.25 15.33 1.16
C LYS A 270 24.64 14.89 2.50
N ASP A 271 23.88 13.80 2.51
CA ASP A 271 23.25 13.27 3.72
C ASP A 271 24.27 12.84 4.77
N ALA A 272 25.43 12.34 4.33
CA ALA A 272 26.54 12.02 5.19
C ALA A 272 27.33 13.26 5.67
N GLY A 273 26.97 14.46 5.23
CA GLY A 273 27.60 15.73 5.65
C GLY A 273 28.89 16.06 4.93
N PHE A 274 29.16 15.49 3.75
CA PHE A 274 30.32 15.78 2.93
C PHE A 274 30.00 16.70 1.75
N ASP A 275 30.96 17.50 1.33
CA ASP A 275 30.85 18.37 0.16
C ASP A 275 31.10 17.60 -1.16
N SER A 276 31.87 16.51 -1.12
CA SER A 276 32.19 15.69 -2.29
C SER A 276 32.59 14.25 -1.91
N LEU A 277 32.61 13.35 -2.91
CA LEU A 277 33.14 11.99 -2.75
C LEU A 277 34.62 11.97 -2.32
N GLU A 278 35.40 12.90 -2.83
CA GLU A 278 36.82 13.02 -2.49
C GLU A 278 36.96 13.36 -1.00
N ALA A 279 36.17 14.31 -0.50
CA ALA A 279 36.15 14.66 0.92
C ALA A 279 35.78 13.46 1.81
N ALA A 280 34.77 12.68 1.39
CA ALA A 280 34.40 11.47 2.09
C ALA A 280 35.50 10.40 2.06
N ALA A 281 36.20 10.26 0.94
CA ALA A 281 37.32 9.32 0.78
C ALA A 281 38.53 9.67 1.67
N GLU A 282 38.82 10.95 1.85
CA GLU A 282 39.85 11.43 2.78
C GLU A 282 39.55 10.98 4.22
N GLU A 283 38.28 11.01 4.61
CA GLU A 283 37.81 10.53 5.93
C GLU A 283 37.56 9.00 5.96
N LYS A 284 37.91 8.28 4.89
CA LYS A 284 37.76 6.82 4.73
C LYS A 284 36.31 6.35 4.83
N VAL A 285 35.37 7.17 4.39
CA VAL A 285 33.95 6.80 4.28
C VAL A 285 33.67 6.16 2.92
N ALA A 286 32.92 5.06 2.89
CA ALA A 286 32.46 4.40 1.69
C ALA A 286 30.93 4.39 1.65
N PHE A 287 30.36 4.66 0.50
CA PHE A 287 28.92 4.54 0.26
C PHE A 287 28.61 3.20 -0.39
N VAL A 288 27.67 2.46 0.20
CA VAL A 288 27.23 1.16 -0.32
C VAL A 288 25.75 1.26 -0.68
N PHE A 289 25.44 1.08 -1.96
CA PHE A 289 24.07 1.04 -2.45
C PHE A 289 23.63 -0.41 -2.57
N MET A 290 22.52 -0.75 -1.92
CA MET A 290 21.92 -2.07 -1.97
C MET A 290 20.64 -2.03 -2.80
N GLY A 291 20.61 -2.77 -3.91
CA GLY A 291 19.40 -2.92 -4.71
C GLY A 291 18.45 -3.96 -4.11
N HIS A 292 17.15 -3.79 -4.34
CA HIS A 292 16.12 -4.74 -3.94
C HIS A 292 16.35 -6.14 -4.58
N GLY A 293 16.84 -6.16 -5.82
CA GLY A 293 16.93 -7.38 -6.61
C GLY A 293 15.61 -7.75 -7.28
N THR A 294 15.70 -8.58 -8.29
CA THR A 294 14.53 -9.13 -9.00
C THR A 294 14.89 -10.44 -9.69
N SER A 295 13.93 -11.34 -9.84
CA SER A 295 14.05 -12.54 -10.68
C SER A 295 13.77 -12.24 -12.16
N HIS A 296 13.23 -11.06 -12.47
CA HIS A 296 12.89 -10.64 -13.83
C HIS A 296 14.14 -10.49 -14.72
N THR A 297 13.98 -10.53 -16.03
CA THR A 297 15.08 -10.36 -17.01
C THR A 297 15.73 -8.97 -16.90
N ALA A 298 14.99 -7.96 -16.46
CA ALA A 298 15.47 -6.60 -16.18
C ALA A 298 16.56 -6.53 -15.09
N LYS A 299 16.86 -7.63 -14.38
CA LYS A 299 17.94 -7.70 -13.37
C LYS A 299 19.30 -7.21 -13.89
N VAL A 300 19.52 -7.23 -15.20
CA VAL A 300 20.74 -6.73 -15.83
C VAL A 300 20.95 -5.23 -15.53
N SER A 301 19.90 -4.46 -15.29
CA SER A 301 19.98 -3.04 -14.90
C SER A 301 20.77 -2.83 -13.61
N TYR A 302 20.73 -3.77 -12.65
CA TYR A 302 21.57 -3.69 -11.46
C TYR A 302 23.06 -3.80 -11.80
N SER A 303 23.44 -4.70 -12.72
CA SER A 303 24.83 -4.83 -13.18
C SER A 303 25.27 -3.59 -13.95
N GLN A 304 24.39 -2.98 -14.73
CA GLN A 304 24.65 -1.72 -15.43
C GLN A 304 24.89 -0.55 -14.47
N MET A 305 24.15 -0.50 -13.35
CA MET A 305 24.32 0.52 -12.32
C MET A 305 25.64 0.38 -11.54
N GLN A 306 26.30 -0.78 -11.55
CA GLN A 306 27.58 -1.03 -10.92
C GLN A 306 28.78 -0.57 -11.76
N THR A 307 28.62 -0.35 -13.06
CA THR A 307 29.65 0.08 -13.99
C THR A 307 29.83 1.58 -13.98
#